data_19976f3a341f2f92fa81042b16d55587
#
_entry.id   19976f3a341f2f92fa81042b16d55587
#
_cell.length_a   1.000
_cell.length_b   1.000
_cell.length_c   1.000
_cell.angle_alpha   90.00
_cell.angle_beta   90.00
_cell.angle_gamma   90.00
#
_symmetry.space_group_name_H-M   'P 1'
#
loop_
_entity.id
_entity.type
_entity.pdbx_description
1 polymer ?
#
loop_
_entity_poly.entity_id
_entity_poly.type
_entity_poly.pdbx_seq_one_letter_code
_entity_poly.pdbx_strand_id
1 'polypeptide(L)'
;MKPAAAALLILSTLCMAQDKQPPATLRSLLLQELHTTHNKADWFVPINVAVDGLTAQQASWQPPAGSHSAGQLAYHLLFWNRRVLQRLKGESQEKYSGKNDDTFNNFDDKQWADVVKQLDEVMKEYEKLVESASDQQLASWGATIGTICTHNAYHIGQIVYVRKLQGSWNPEKGVK
;
A
#
# COMPACT_ATOMS: atom_id res chain seq x y z
N MET A 1 73.60 18.30 21.58
CA MET A 1 72.95 17.26 20.78
C MET A 1 71.64 16.95 21.40
N LYS A 2 70.55 17.31 20.76
CA LYS A 2 69.17 17.04 21.23
C LYS A 2 68.62 15.84 20.43
N PRO A 3 67.98 14.82 21.05
CA PRO A 3 67.41 13.73 20.31
C PRO A 3 66.05 14.17 19.74
N ALA A 4 65.83 13.90 18.46
CA ALA A 4 64.50 14.05 17.80
C ALA A 4 63.65 12.84 18.12
N ALA A 5 62.45 13.11 18.70
CA ALA A 5 61.46 12.10 18.91
C ALA A 5 60.61 11.94 17.63
N ALA A 6 60.67 10.77 17.01
CA ALA A 6 59.80 10.40 15.90
C ALA A 6 58.45 9.97 16.43
N ALA A 7 57.40 10.73 16.14
CA ALA A 7 56.03 10.35 16.45
C ALA A 7 55.51 9.41 15.35
N LEU A 8 55.23 8.15 15.73
CA LEU A 8 54.62 7.15 14.85
C LEU A 8 53.11 7.34 14.84
N LEU A 9 52.56 7.92 13.76
CA LEU A 9 51.11 8.01 13.53
C LEU A 9 50.59 6.64 13.10
N ILE A 10 49.91 5.95 14.00
CA ILE A 10 49.14 4.74 13.65
C ILE A 10 47.81 5.18 13.06
N LEU A 11 47.68 5.11 11.74
CA LEU A 11 46.42 5.29 11.02
C LEU A 11 45.59 3.99 11.20
N SER A 12 44.70 3.98 12.17
CA SER A 12 43.68 2.91 12.29
C SER A 12 42.62 3.13 11.20
N THR A 13 42.70 2.38 10.12
CA THR A 13 41.63 2.25 9.14
C THR A 13 40.48 1.49 9.79
N LEU A 14 39.48 2.22 10.28
CA LEU A 14 38.15 1.61 10.58
C LEU A 14 37.59 1.10 9.25
N CYS A 15 37.72 -0.20 9.01
CA CYS A 15 36.98 -0.89 7.98
C CYS A 15 35.51 -0.92 8.43
N MET A 16 34.70 0.05 8.00
CA MET A 16 33.24 -0.01 8.15
C MET A 16 32.79 -1.20 7.34
N ALA A 17 32.50 -2.29 8.01
CA ALA A 17 31.77 -3.41 7.41
C ALA A 17 30.43 -2.86 6.97
N GLN A 18 30.29 -2.59 5.68
CA GLN A 18 29.01 -2.29 5.07
C GLN A 18 28.19 -3.58 5.20
N ASP A 19 27.21 -3.61 6.11
CA ASP A 19 26.24 -4.68 6.22
C ASP A 19 25.59 -4.85 4.84
N LYS A 20 26.07 -5.84 4.08
CA LYS A 20 25.48 -6.19 2.80
C LYS A 20 24.08 -6.71 3.11
N GLN A 21 23.09 -5.89 2.83
CA GLN A 21 21.69 -6.33 2.84
C GLN A 21 21.58 -7.63 2.03
N PRO A 22 20.89 -8.64 2.55
CA PRO A 22 20.69 -9.88 1.80
C PRO A 22 20.04 -9.56 0.45
N PRO A 23 20.34 -10.31 -0.62
CA PRO A 23 19.74 -10.06 -1.92
C PRO A 23 18.21 -10.15 -1.82
N ALA A 24 17.53 -9.23 -2.50
CA ALA A 24 16.08 -9.19 -2.54
C ALA A 24 15.54 -10.51 -3.14
N THR A 25 14.60 -11.13 -2.45
CA THR A 25 13.86 -12.30 -2.94
C THR A 25 12.52 -11.84 -3.50
N LEU A 26 11.85 -12.67 -4.32
CA LEU A 26 10.49 -12.38 -4.78
C LEU A 26 9.55 -12.14 -3.59
N ARG A 27 9.67 -12.94 -2.52
CA ARG A 27 8.89 -12.74 -1.28
C ARG A 27 9.13 -11.38 -0.67
N SER A 28 10.38 -10.99 -0.46
CA SER A 28 10.70 -9.70 0.16
C SER A 28 10.24 -8.52 -0.69
N LEU A 29 10.34 -8.63 -2.02
CA LEU A 29 9.83 -7.62 -2.94
C LEU A 29 8.30 -7.48 -2.86
N LEU A 30 7.58 -8.60 -2.92
CA LEU A 30 6.12 -8.59 -2.86
C LEU A 30 5.61 -8.06 -1.50
N LEU A 31 6.26 -8.43 -0.40
CA LEU A 31 5.94 -7.88 0.93
C LEU A 31 6.21 -6.39 1.01
N GLN A 32 7.32 -5.91 0.44
CA GLN A 32 7.61 -4.48 0.39
C GLN A 32 6.51 -3.73 -0.34
N GLU A 33 6.10 -4.17 -1.53
CA GLU A 33 5.05 -3.54 -2.33
C GLU A 33 3.69 -3.58 -1.60
N LEU A 34 3.35 -4.68 -0.94
CA LEU A 34 2.14 -4.77 -0.12
C LEU A 34 2.18 -3.79 1.05
N HIS A 35 3.26 -3.75 1.82
CA HIS A 35 3.41 -2.83 2.95
C HIS A 35 3.34 -1.37 2.51
N THR A 36 3.98 -0.98 1.41
CA THR A 36 3.97 0.42 0.93
C THR A 36 2.60 0.86 0.43
N THR A 37 1.79 -0.05 -0.09
CA THR A 37 0.41 0.24 -0.47
C THR A 37 -0.58 0.12 0.70
N HIS A 38 -0.24 -0.59 1.78
CA HIS A 38 -1.12 -0.83 2.91
C HIS A 38 -0.93 0.17 4.07
N ASN A 39 0.24 0.13 4.74
CA ASN A 39 0.42 0.79 6.04
C ASN A 39 1.80 1.44 6.26
N LYS A 40 2.76 1.26 5.36
CA LYS A 40 4.12 1.80 5.48
C LYS A 40 4.35 2.90 4.46
N ALA A 41 4.45 4.15 4.92
CA ALA A 41 4.80 5.26 4.06
C ALA A 41 6.21 5.11 3.47
N ASP A 42 6.34 5.38 2.17
CA ASP A 42 7.59 5.39 1.44
C ASP A 42 7.56 6.59 0.45
N TRP A 43 7.60 6.38 -0.87
CA TRP A 43 7.49 7.42 -1.89
C TRP A 43 6.10 8.04 -1.97
N PHE A 44 5.09 7.35 -1.47
CA PHE A 44 3.72 7.80 -1.37
C PHE A 44 3.09 7.32 -0.05
N VAL A 45 1.94 7.88 0.30
CA VAL A 45 1.22 7.47 1.51
C VAL A 45 0.44 6.18 1.27
N PRO A 46 0.42 5.24 2.23
CA PRO A 46 -0.35 4.01 2.11
C PRO A 46 -1.86 4.26 2.22
N ILE A 47 -2.67 3.25 1.86
CA ILE A 47 -4.13 3.37 1.88
C ILE A 47 -4.67 3.71 3.28
N ASN A 48 -4.11 3.13 4.35
CA ASN A 48 -4.55 3.40 5.71
C ASN A 48 -4.41 4.90 6.06
N VAL A 49 -3.34 5.55 5.59
CA VAL A 49 -3.14 6.99 5.77
C VAL A 49 -4.05 7.79 4.84
N ALA A 50 -4.24 7.32 3.60
CA ALA A 50 -5.05 8.02 2.61
C ALA A 50 -6.53 8.11 3.01
N VAL A 51 -7.08 7.12 3.72
CA VAL A 51 -8.49 7.11 4.18
C VAL A 51 -8.67 7.58 5.61
N ASP A 52 -7.58 7.70 6.39
CA ASP A 52 -7.64 8.04 7.81
C ASP A 52 -8.28 9.41 8.07
N GLY A 53 -9.20 9.43 9.05
CA GLY A 53 -9.90 10.64 9.49
C GLY A 53 -10.99 11.15 8.52
N LEU A 54 -11.32 10.44 7.43
CA LEU A 54 -12.47 10.78 6.60
C LEU A 54 -13.78 10.38 7.29
N THR A 55 -14.70 11.35 7.41
CA THR A 55 -16.11 11.04 7.71
C THR A 55 -16.81 10.44 6.49
N ALA A 56 -17.94 9.76 6.66
CA ALA A 56 -18.73 9.24 5.53
C ALA A 56 -19.18 10.37 4.59
N GLN A 57 -19.55 11.53 5.12
CA GLN A 57 -19.88 12.70 4.32
C GLN A 57 -18.70 13.15 3.45
N GLN A 58 -17.49 13.22 4.01
CA GLN A 58 -16.29 13.54 3.25
C GLN A 58 -15.94 12.45 2.24
N ALA A 59 -16.07 11.18 2.62
CA ALA A 59 -15.80 10.05 1.74
C ALA A 59 -16.77 10.00 0.54
N SER A 60 -18.01 10.45 0.72
CA SER A 60 -19.06 10.48 -0.34
C SER A 60 -19.01 11.73 -1.22
N TRP A 61 -18.21 12.74 -0.86
CA TRP A 61 -18.11 13.97 -1.66
C TRP A 61 -17.49 13.67 -3.02
N GLN A 62 -18.18 14.08 -4.07
CA GLN A 62 -17.72 13.94 -5.46
C GLN A 62 -17.15 15.26 -5.98
N PRO A 63 -15.97 15.22 -6.63
CA PRO A 63 -15.45 16.37 -7.35
C PRO A 63 -16.44 16.84 -8.44
N PRO A 64 -16.38 18.13 -8.83
CA PRO A 64 -17.10 18.60 -10.01
C PRO A 64 -16.79 17.74 -11.26
N ALA A 65 -17.72 17.64 -12.20
CA ALA A 65 -17.64 16.86 -13.43
C ALA A 65 -17.78 15.31 -13.27
N GLY A 66 -18.38 14.83 -12.18
CA GLY A 66 -18.81 13.43 -12.08
C GLY A 66 -17.71 12.40 -11.85
N SER A 67 -16.56 12.84 -11.30
CA SER A 67 -15.49 11.93 -10.89
C SER A 67 -15.87 11.18 -9.60
N HIS A 68 -15.22 10.04 -9.36
CA HIS A 68 -15.46 9.26 -8.16
C HIS A 68 -15.02 9.97 -6.88
N SER A 69 -15.76 9.77 -5.79
CA SER A 69 -15.40 10.22 -4.45
C SER A 69 -14.24 9.39 -3.86
N ALA A 70 -13.59 9.91 -2.83
CA ALA A 70 -12.55 9.18 -2.11
C ALA A 70 -13.03 7.84 -1.56
N GLY A 71 -14.26 7.78 -1.04
CA GLY A 71 -14.84 6.56 -0.52
C GLY A 71 -15.23 5.56 -1.63
N GLN A 72 -15.72 6.04 -2.77
CA GLN A 72 -15.99 5.19 -3.93
C GLN A 72 -14.70 4.51 -4.43
N LEU A 73 -13.60 5.26 -4.51
CA LEU A 73 -12.30 4.72 -4.87
C LEU A 73 -11.79 3.68 -3.85
N ALA A 74 -11.96 3.95 -2.54
CA ALA A 74 -11.60 2.99 -1.49
C ALA A 74 -12.45 1.71 -1.55
N TYR A 75 -13.76 1.83 -1.80
CA TYR A 75 -14.64 0.67 -1.97
C TYR A 75 -14.26 -0.16 -3.21
N HIS A 76 -13.94 0.50 -4.31
CA HIS A 76 -13.45 -0.16 -5.53
C HIS A 76 -12.17 -0.97 -5.26
N LEU A 77 -11.22 -0.40 -4.50
CA LEU A 77 -10.04 -1.14 -4.05
C LEU A 77 -10.41 -2.35 -3.20
N LEU A 78 -11.30 -2.20 -2.22
CA LEU A 78 -11.78 -3.30 -1.39
C LEU A 78 -12.40 -4.41 -2.24
N PHE A 79 -13.27 -4.07 -3.19
CA PHE A 79 -13.93 -5.02 -4.07
C PHE A 79 -12.94 -5.88 -4.85
N TRP A 80 -11.98 -5.27 -5.54
CA TRP A 80 -11.03 -6.00 -6.37
C TRP A 80 -9.97 -6.73 -5.56
N ASN A 81 -9.45 -6.13 -4.49
CA ASN A 81 -8.49 -6.79 -3.61
C ASN A 81 -9.10 -8.06 -3.02
N ARG A 82 -10.34 -8.02 -2.52
CA ARG A 82 -11.02 -9.19 -1.97
C ARG A 82 -11.17 -10.30 -3.01
N ARG A 83 -11.65 -9.97 -4.20
CA ARG A 83 -11.84 -10.96 -5.28
C ARG A 83 -10.54 -11.62 -5.72
N VAL A 84 -9.49 -10.86 -5.87
CA VAL A 84 -8.19 -11.40 -6.24
C VAL A 84 -7.61 -12.26 -5.12
N LEU A 85 -7.70 -11.83 -3.86
CA LEU A 85 -7.26 -12.60 -2.70
C LEU A 85 -7.96 -13.96 -2.61
N GLN A 86 -9.29 -13.99 -2.73
CA GLN A 86 -10.08 -15.22 -2.74
C GLN A 86 -9.63 -16.18 -3.85
N ARG A 87 -9.38 -15.65 -5.05
CA ARG A 87 -8.85 -16.47 -6.16
C ARG A 87 -7.47 -17.04 -5.85
N LEU A 88 -6.56 -16.27 -5.25
CA LEU A 88 -5.23 -16.75 -4.85
C LEU A 88 -5.30 -17.82 -3.76
N LYS A 89 -6.29 -17.72 -2.87
CA LYS A 89 -6.59 -18.75 -1.86
C LYS A 89 -7.25 -20.02 -2.45
N GLY A 90 -7.63 -20.02 -3.72
CA GLY A 90 -8.37 -21.12 -4.35
C GLY A 90 -9.83 -21.20 -3.95
N GLU A 91 -10.39 -20.12 -3.37
CA GLU A 91 -11.81 -20.04 -3.00
C GLU A 91 -12.68 -19.96 -4.27
N SER A 92 -13.77 -20.72 -4.26
CA SER A 92 -14.77 -20.63 -5.34
C SER A 92 -15.47 -19.28 -5.32
N GLN A 93 -15.52 -18.64 -6.47
CA GLN A 93 -16.28 -17.41 -6.64
C GLN A 93 -16.94 -17.35 -8.02
N GLU A 94 -18.13 -16.77 -8.07
CA GLU A 94 -18.77 -16.52 -9.34
C GLU A 94 -17.98 -15.55 -10.19
N LYS A 95 -17.97 -15.77 -11.51
CA LYS A 95 -17.37 -14.82 -12.44
C LYS A 95 -18.10 -13.47 -12.35
N TYR A 96 -17.37 -12.40 -12.09
CA TYR A 96 -17.95 -11.08 -12.11
C TYR A 96 -18.39 -10.74 -13.54
N SER A 97 -19.68 -10.48 -13.72
CA SER A 97 -20.29 -10.15 -15.01
C SER A 97 -20.81 -8.70 -15.06
N GLY A 98 -20.67 -7.94 -13.97
CA GLY A 98 -21.05 -6.53 -13.90
C GLY A 98 -20.08 -5.60 -14.63
N LYS A 99 -20.46 -4.34 -14.74
CA LYS A 99 -19.58 -3.29 -15.28
C LYS A 99 -18.60 -2.83 -14.19
N ASN A 100 -17.45 -2.30 -14.59
CA ASN A 100 -16.50 -1.75 -13.64
C ASN A 100 -17.11 -0.64 -12.77
N ASP A 101 -18.00 0.17 -13.34
CA ASP A 101 -18.68 1.26 -12.63
C ASP A 101 -19.56 0.75 -11.45
N ASP A 102 -20.05 -0.47 -11.51
CA ASP A 102 -20.83 -1.09 -10.44
C ASP A 102 -19.99 -1.41 -9.19
N THR A 103 -18.67 -1.33 -9.31
CA THR A 103 -17.74 -1.55 -8.19
C THR A 103 -17.46 -0.31 -7.35
N PHE A 104 -18.07 0.83 -7.70
CA PHE A 104 -18.03 2.08 -6.94
C PHE A 104 -19.35 2.26 -6.21
N ASN A 105 -19.37 2.02 -4.91
CA ASN A 105 -20.59 2.07 -4.12
C ASN A 105 -20.72 3.39 -3.33
N ASN A 106 -21.97 3.75 -3.01
CA ASN A 106 -22.28 4.80 -2.04
C ASN A 106 -22.60 4.15 -0.68
N PHE A 107 -22.30 4.85 0.42
CA PHE A 107 -22.41 4.30 1.76
C PHE A 107 -22.75 5.38 2.79
N ASP A 108 -23.41 4.96 3.88
CA ASP A 108 -23.60 5.72 5.09
C ASP A 108 -22.40 5.62 6.05
N ASP A 109 -22.48 6.28 7.21
CA ASP A 109 -21.38 6.30 8.21
C ASP A 109 -20.97 4.90 8.66
N LYS A 110 -21.92 3.99 8.88
CA LYS A 110 -21.62 2.62 9.29
C LYS A 110 -20.91 1.85 8.18
N GLN A 111 -21.45 1.94 6.97
CA GLN A 111 -20.87 1.26 5.81
C GLN A 111 -19.50 1.80 5.47
N TRP A 112 -19.26 3.11 5.67
CA TRP A 112 -17.93 3.69 5.49
C TRP A 112 -16.91 3.11 6.48
N ALA A 113 -17.24 3.04 7.76
CA ALA A 113 -16.37 2.44 8.76
C ALA A 113 -16.06 0.97 8.43
N ASP A 114 -17.06 0.21 7.96
CA ASP A 114 -16.88 -1.17 7.52
C ASP A 114 -15.97 -1.28 6.28
N VAL A 115 -16.07 -0.36 5.32
CA VAL A 115 -15.17 -0.32 4.14
C VAL A 115 -13.72 -0.13 4.57
N VAL A 116 -13.44 0.84 5.44
CA VAL A 116 -12.09 1.12 5.94
C VAL A 116 -11.52 -0.10 6.69
N LYS A 117 -12.31 -0.68 7.59
CA LYS A 117 -11.91 -1.87 8.35
C LYS A 117 -11.60 -3.06 7.43
N GLN A 118 -12.50 -3.36 6.49
CA GLN A 118 -12.35 -4.51 5.60
C GLN A 118 -11.20 -4.32 4.60
N LEU A 119 -10.90 -3.08 4.22
CA LEU A 119 -9.75 -2.77 3.36
C LEU A 119 -8.44 -3.05 4.10
N ASP A 120 -8.32 -2.65 5.35
CA ASP A 120 -7.16 -2.97 6.20
C ASP A 120 -7.02 -4.50 6.41
N GLU A 121 -8.14 -5.19 6.67
CA GLU A 121 -8.15 -6.65 6.86
C GLU A 121 -7.68 -7.39 5.59
N VAL A 122 -8.19 -7.03 4.41
CA VAL A 122 -7.82 -7.72 3.16
C VAL A 122 -6.35 -7.50 2.82
N MET A 123 -5.78 -6.33 3.11
CA MET A 123 -4.36 -6.08 2.90
C MET A 123 -3.50 -6.91 3.86
N LYS A 124 -3.85 -6.99 5.14
CA LYS A 124 -3.19 -7.90 6.10
C LYS A 124 -3.24 -9.36 5.67
N GLU A 125 -4.33 -9.78 5.06
CA GLU A 125 -4.43 -11.16 4.56
C GLU A 125 -3.53 -11.43 3.35
N TYR A 126 -3.31 -10.45 2.46
CA TYR A 126 -2.30 -10.56 1.40
C TYR A 126 -0.90 -10.73 1.97
N GLU A 127 -0.53 -9.92 2.96
CA GLU A 127 0.77 -10.02 3.63
C GLU A 127 0.98 -11.43 4.20
N LYS A 128 0.02 -11.95 4.97
CA LYS A 128 0.07 -13.31 5.52
C LYS A 128 0.13 -14.39 4.44
N LEU A 129 -0.61 -14.20 3.35
CA LEU A 129 -0.59 -15.13 2.22
C LEU A 129 0.81 -15.21 1.59
N VAL A 130 1.46 -14.07 1.38
CA VAL A 130 2.82 -14.00 0.82
C VAL A 130 3.86 -14.52 1.81
N GLU A 131 3.72 -14.22 3.10
CA GLU A 131 4.62 -14.71 4.16
C GLU A 131 4.66 -16.24 4.21
N SER A 132 3.50 -16.89 4.09
CA SER A 132 3.36 -18.35 4.23
C SER A 132 3.48 -19.13 2.91
N ALA A 133 3.47 -18.45 1.75
CA ALA A 133 3.50 -19.10 0.45
C ALA A 133 4.81 -19.84 0.17
N SER A 134 4.77 -20.94 -0.58
CA SER A 134 5.98 -21.54 -1.16
C SER A 134 6.54 -20.68 -2.31
N ASP A 135 7.80 -20.88 -2.67
CA ASP A 135 8.43 -20.17 -3.79
C ASP A 135 7.72 -20.46 -5.13
N GLN A 136 7.18 -21.65 -5.30
CA GLN A 136 6.39 -22.02 -6.48
C GLN A 136 5.06 -21.22 -6.53
N GLN A 137 4.39 -21.06 -5.40
CA GLN A 137 3.19 -20.23 -5.31
C GLN A 137 3.53 -18.76 -5.59
N LEU A 138 4.60 -18.23 -5.00
CA LEU A 138 5.05 -16.85 -5.24
C LEU A 138 5.38 -16.62 -6.72
N ALA A 139 6.07 -17.56 -7.37
CA ALA A 139 6.35 -17.48 -8.81
C ALA A 139 5.05 -17.44 -9.64
N SER A 140 4.02 -18.18 -9.23
CA SER A 140 2.70 -18.19 -9.88
C SER A 140 1.88 -16.92 -9.63
N TRP A 141 1.96 -16.35 -8.42
CA TRP A 141 1.14 -15.22 -7.99
C TRP A 141 1.79 -13.85 -8.20
N GLY A 142 3.11 -13.80 -8.35
CA GLY A 142 3.90 -12.57 -8.28
C GLY A 142 3.41 -11.47 -9.22
N ALA A 143 3.13 -11.81 -10.49
CA ALA A 143 2.59 -10.84 -11.45
C ALA A 143 1.20 -10.30 -11.03
N THR A 144 0.33 -11.18 -10.50
CA THR A 144 -1.01 -10.78 -10.04
C THR A 144 -0.91 -9.86 -8.83
N ILE A 145 -0.06 -10.19 -7.85
CA ILE A 145 0.15 -9.36 -6.64
C ILE A 145 0.77 -8.02 -7.04
N GLY A 146 1.78 -8.01 -7.92
CA GLY A 146 2.36 -6.78 -8.45
C GLY A 146 1.32 -5.88 -9.13
N THR A 147 0.40 -6.46 -9.92
CA THR A 147 -0.71 -5.70 -10.53
C THR A 147 -1.65 -5.11 -9.47
N ILE A 148 -1.97 -5.87 -8.41
CA ILE A 148 -2.80 -5.36 -7.29
C ILE A 148 -2.09 -4.20 -6.58
N CYS A 149 -0.81 -4.30 -6.28
CA CYS A 149 -0.06 -3.21 -5.64
C CYS A 149 -0.04 -1.95 -6.53
N THR A 150 0.19 -2.10 -7.83
CA THR A 150 0.15 -0.97 -8.77
C THR A 150 -1.24 -0.35 -8.87
N HIS A 151 -2.29 -1.16 -8.90
CA HIS A 151 -3.68 -0.70 -8.89
C HIS A 151 -4.03 0.04 -7.60
N ASN A 152 -3.57 -0.48 -6.45
CA ASN A 152 -3.74 0.20 -5.17
C ASN A 152 -3.03 1.56 -5.16
N ALA A 153 -1.76 1.62 -5.56
CA ALA A 153 -0.99 2.87 -5.62
C ALA A 153 -1.67 3.92 -6.52
N TYR A 154 -2.19 3.50 -7.68
CA TYR A 154 -2.92 4.38 -8.60
C TYR A 154 -4.15 5.02 -7.94
N HIS A 155 -4.99 4.23 -7.28
CA HIS A 155 -6.19 4.75 -6.62
C HIS A 155 -5.90 5.48 -5.31
N ILE A 156 -4.85 5.12 -4.57
CA ILE A 156 -4.38 5.89 -3.40
C ILE A 156 -4.05 7.32 -3.81
N GLY A 157 -3.31 7.50 -4.91
CA GLY A 157 -3.01 8.82 -5.45
C GLY A 157 -4.28 9.62 -5.79
N GLN A 158 -5.29 8.97 -6.38
CA GLN A 158 -6.58 9.61 -6.66
C GLN A 158 -7.34 9.99 -5.39
N ILE A 159 -7.37 9.12 -4.37
CA ILE A 159 -7.99 9.42 -3.06
C ILE A 159 -7.37 10.66 -2.44
N VAL A 160 -6.02 10.73 -2.38
CA VAL A 160 -5.31 11.91 -1.86
C VAL A 160 -5.63 13.16 -2.67
N TYR A 161 -5.67 13.06 -3.99
CA TYR A 161 -6.01 14.17 -4.87
C TYR A 161 -7.44 14.69 -4.63
N VAL A 162 -8.42 13.78 -4.54
CA VAL A 162 -9.82 14.14 -4.22
C VAL A 162 -9.91 14.83 -2.85
N ARG A 163 -9.20 14.32 -1.84
CA ARG A 163 -9.14 14.94 -0.51
C ARG A 163 -8.51 16.34 -0.52
N LYS A 164 -7.49 16.56 -1.36
CA LYS A 164 -6.90 17.89 -1.55
C LYS A 164 -7.92 18.86 -2.17
N LEU A 165 -8.64 18.42 -3.21
CA LEU A 165 -9.70 19.24 -3.82
C LEU A 165 -10.82 19.59 -2.84
N GLN A 166 -11.17 18.66 -1.95
CA GLN A 166 -12.18 18.85 -0.91
C GLN A 166 -11.69 19.71 0.26
N GLY A 167 -10.37 19.86 0.44
CA GLY A 167 -9.77 20.50 1.62
C GLY A 167 -9.74 19.63 2.88
N SER A 168 -9.93 18.29 2.74
CA SER A 168 -9.88 17.33 3.85
C SER A 168 -8.53 16.62 4.01
N TRP A 169 -7.56 16.92 3.15
CA TRP A 169 -6.21 16.36 3.28
C TRP A 169 -5.37 17.14 4.29
N ASN A 170 -4.76 16.44 5.24
CA ASN A 170 -3.76 17.03 6.12
C ASN A 170 -2.36 16.84 5.51
N PRO A 171 -1.65 17.91 5.09
CA PRO A 171 -0.33 17.82 4.47
C PRO A 171 0.77 17.29 5.41
N GLU A 172 0.56 17.29 6.73
CA GLU A 172 1.50 16.70 7.70
C GLU A 172 1.55 15.16 7.60
N LYS A 173 0.53 14.54 6.99
CA LYS A 173 0.53 13.10 6.71
C LYS A 173 1.41 12.70 5.52
N GLY A 174 2.07 13.64 4.88
CA GLY A 174 2.89 13.46 3.67
C GLY A 174 2.17 13.96 2.41
N VAL A 175 2.89 13.99 1.29
CA VAL A 175 2.37 14.45 -0.02
C VAL A 175 1.80 15.88 0.06
N LYS A 176 2.69 16.88 0.17
CA LYS A 176 2.37 18.34 0.20
C LYS A 176 1.72 18.83 -1.08
#